data_e7a6a5046bc83eeccf25029fbdc6023a
#
_entry.id   e7a6a5046bc83eeccf25029fbdc6023a
#
_cell.length_a   1.000
_cell.length_b   1.000
_cell.length_c   1.000
_cell.angle_alpha   90.00
_cell.angle_beta   90.00
_cell.angle_gamma   90.00
#
_symmetry.space_group_name_H-M   'P 1'
#
loop_
_entity.id
_entity.type
_entity.pdbx_description
1 polymer ?
#
loop_
_entity_poly.entity_id
_entity_poly.type
_entity_poly.pdbx_seq_one_letter_code
_entity_poly.pdbx_strand_id
1 'polypeptide(L)'
;HEEAKRIIVDRLGERAFPYSVRMAELPQGATLLENPVNKMPAFALDKRYFFMPGFPEMSHPMVTNILEEIIPHKKEIFRYTLTALCKENIFIELMENMPHGVEFSSLPKLYSDGWRVTISVASDDKALSKESFDKYLHLLKEKDIIYALNDGE
;
A
#
# COMPACT_ATOMS: atom_id res chain seq x y z
N HIS A 1 3.33 0.86 -31.27
CA HIS A 1 3.34 2.23 -30.75
C HIS A 1 4.60 2.95 -31.23
N GLU A 2 4.43 3.91 -32.15
CA GLU A 2 5.57 4.55 -32.83
C GLU A 2 6.53 5.26 -31.89
N GLU A 3 6.00 5.98 -30.90
CA GLU A 3 6.82 6.67 -29.89
C GLU A 3 7.63 5.69 -29.05
N ALA A 4 7.04 4.56 -28.61
CA ALA A 4 7.76 3.52 -27.91
C ALA A 4 8.89 2.93 -28.75
N LYS A 5 8.63 2.69 -30.03
CA LYS A 5 9.64 2.20 -30.98
C LYS A 5 10.80 3.18 -31.11
N ARG A 6 10.49 4.48 -31.26
CA ARG A 6 11.50 5.53 -31.33
C ARG A 6 12.40 5.53 -30.11
N ILE A 7 11.81 5.55 -28.91
CA ILE A 7 12.56 5.54 -27.64
C ILE A 7 13.50 4.32 -27.55
N ILE A 8 13.01 3.13 -27.92
CA ILE A 8 13.80 1.90 -27.88
C ILE A 8 14.96 1.97 -28.85
N VAL A 9 14.73 2.40 -30.08
CA VAL A 9 15.76 2.49 -31.13
C VAL A 9 16.78 3.57 -30.78
N ASP A 10 16.36 4.75 -30.33
CA ASP A 10 17.26 5.83 -29.93
C ASP A 10 18.20 5.39 -28.80
N ARG A 11 17.69 4.56 -27.89
CA ARG A 11 18.47 4.08 -26.75
C ARG A 11 19.39 2.91 -27.05
N LEU A 12 18.95 1.96 -27.84
CA LEU A 12 19.68 0.71 -28.10
C LEU A 12 20.41 0.66 -29.43
N GLY A 13 20.08 1.57 -30.35
CA GLY A 13 20.63 1.57 -31.70
C GLY A 13 20.35 0.25 -32.41
N GLU A 14 21.34 -0.29 -33.11
CA GLU A 14 21.21 -1.55 -33.81
C GLU A 14 20.87 -2.75 -32.90
N ARG A 15 21.23 -2.70 -31.62
CA ARG A 15 20.87 -3.72 -30.62
C ARG A 15 19.37 -3.82 -30.33
N ALA A 16 18.57 -2.83 -30.79
CA ALA A 16 17.12 -2.93 -30.70
C ALA A 16 16.57 -4.08 -31.56
N PHE A 17 17.25 -4.45 -32.61
CA PHE A 17 16.79 -5.42 -33.59
C PHE A 17 17.42 -6.81 -33.41
N PRO A 18 16.67 -7.89 -33.68
CA PRO A 18 15.26 -7.90 -34.07
C PRO A 18 14.28 -7.97 -32.87
N TYR A 19 14.78 -8.09 -31.63
CA TYR A 19 13.93 -8.49 -30.48
C TYR A 19 13.45 -7.32 -29.64
N SER A 20 14.35 -6.44 -29.19
CA SER A 20 13.97 -5.38 -28.22
C SER A 20 12.96 -4.39 -28.79
N VAL A 21 12.97 -4.14 -30.10
CA VAL A 21 12.00 -3.29 -30.78
C VAL A 21 10.55 -3.79 -30.66
N ARG A 22 10.36 -5.09 -30.43
CA ARG A 22 9.05 -5.70 -30.22
C ARG A 22 8.38 -5.27 -28.91
N MET A 23 9.13 -4.74 -27.95
CA MET A 23 8.55 -4.10 -26.76
C MET A 23 7.67 -2.88 -27.10
N ALA A 24 7.75 -2.39 -28.34
CA ALA A 24 6.85 -1.36 -28.85
C ALA A 24 5.51 -1.90 -29.40
N GLU A 25 5.34 -3.22 -29.45
CA GLU A 25 4.09 -3.87 -29.83
C GLU A 25 3.12 -3.81 -28.63
N LEU A 26 2.51 -2.63 -28.40
CA LEU A 26 1.63 -2.37 -27.28
C LEU A 26 0.14 -2.55 -27.69
N PRO A 27 -0.73 -2.85 -26.72
CA PRO A 27 -2.17 -2.87 -26.98
C PRO A 27 -2.68 -1.53 -27.51
N GLN A 28 -3.76 -1.58 -28.29
CA GLN A 28 -4.41 -0.38 -28.80
C GLN A 28 -4.91 0.49 -27.64
N GLY A 29 -4.69 1.80 -27.71
CA GLY A 29 -5.05 2.74 -26.65
C GLY A 29 -4.05 2.85 -25.50
N ALA A 30 -2.89 2.15 -25.60
CA ALA A 30 -1.84 2.31 -24.62
C ALA A 30 -1.28 3.74 -24.62
N THR A 31 -1.09 4.30 -23.45
CA THR A 31 -0.35 5.55 -23.19
C THR A 31 0.99 5.22 -22.55
N LEU A 32 2.06 5.89 -22.98
CA LEU A 32 3.38 5.63 -22.41
C LEU A 32 3.51 6.24 -21.02
N LEU A 33 4.24 5.53 -20.17
CA LEU A 33 4.66 5.99 -18.85
C LEU A 33 6.16 6.24 -18.88
N GLU A 34 6.59 7.34 -18.29
CA GLU A 34 8.00 7.65 -18.17
C GLU A 34 8.69 6.74 -17.17
N ASN A 35 9.81 6.14 -17.60
CA ASN A 35 10.72 5.45 -16.70
C ASN A 35 11.90 6.37 -16.40
N PRO A 36 12.00 6.95 -15.20
CA PRO A 36 13.04 7.93 -14.88
C PRO A 36 14.46 7.36 -14.85
N VAL A 37 14.58 6.03 -14.68
CA VAL A 37 15.88 5.37 -14.51
C VAL A 37 16.59 5.13 -15.85
N ASN A 38 15.90 4.50 -16.79
CA ASN A 38 16.55 4.07 -18.04
C ASN A 38 15.79 4.48 -19.30
N LYS A 39 14.70 5.24 -19.17
CA LYS A 39 13.85 5.72 -20.28
C LYS A 39 13.19 4.64 -21.12
N MET A 40 13.38 3.35 -20.78
CA MET A 40 12.67 2.28 -21.49
C MET A 40 11.17 2.40 -21.22
N PRO A 41 10.32 2.37 -22.27
CA PRO A 41 8.91 2.69 -22.11
C PRO A 41 8.18 1.63 -21.27
N ALA A 42 7.36 2.09 -20.38
CA ALA A 42 6.28 1.37 -19.78
C ALA A 42 4.96 1.96 -20.30
N PHE A 43 3.81 1.40 -19.96
CA PHE A 43 2.55 1.89 -20.50
C PHE A 43 1.38 1.70 -19.54
N ALA A 44 0.34 2.49 -19.76
CA ALA A 44 -0.95 2.36 -19.09
C ALA A 44 -2.07 2.10 -20.10
N LEU A 45 -3.11 1.41 -19.64
CA LEU A 45 -4.38 1.24 -20.34
C LEU A 45 -5.50 1.83 -19.48
N ASP A 46 -6.38 2.63 -20.13
CA ASP A 46 -7.57 3.21 -19.52
C ASP A 46 -7.30 4.01 -18.21
N LYS A 47 -6.08 4.49 -18.02
CA LYS A 47 -5.61 5.12 -16.76
C LYS A 47 -5.89 4.28 -15.52
N ARG A 48 -6.01 2.99 -15.69
CA ARG A 48 -6.39 2.04 -14.63
C ARG A 48 -5.42 0.88 -14.50
N TYR A 49 -4.84 0.44 -15.60
CA TYR A 49 -3.90 -0.68 -15.63
C TYR A 49 -2.52 -0.15 -16.02
N PHE A 50 -1.53 -0.43 -15.20
CA PHE A 50 -0.18 0.10 -15.35
C PHE A 50 0.80 -1.08 -15.50
N PHE A 51 1.56 -1.06 -16.59
CA PHE A 51 2.52 -2.10 -16.95
C PHE A 51 3.91 -1.50 -16.93
N MET A 52 4.77 -2.01 -16.08
CA MET A 52 6.11 -1.48 -15.85
C MET A 52 7.14 -2.61 -15.67
N PRO A 53 8.45 -2.31 -15.79
CA PRO A 53 9.50 -3.29 -15.54
C PRO A 53 9.39 -3.87 -14.12
N GLY A 54 9.65 -5.19 -13.99
CA GLY A 54 9.64 -5.89 -12.69
C GLY A 54 10.85 -5.61 -11.78
N PHE A 55 11.76 -4.71 -12.18
CA PHE A 55 12.93 -4.34 -11.39
C PHE A 55 12.54 -3.23 -10.39
N PRO A 56 12.70 -3.45 -9.07
CA PRO A 56 12.29 -2.48 -8.04
C PRO A 56 12.86 -1.08 -8.26
N GLU A 57 14.11 -0.97 -8.70
CA GLU A 57 14.79 0.30 -8.96
C GLU A 57 14.08 1.14 -10.03
N MET A 58 13.39 0.49 -10.96
CA MET A 58 12.61 1.15 -12.03
C MET A 58 11.15 1.31 -11.64
N SER A 59 10.54 0.27 -11.08
CA SER A 59 9.10 0.28 -10.78
C SER A 59 8.73 1.18 -9.61
N HIS A 60 9.53 1.27 -8.54
CA HIS A 60 9.22 2.10 -7.38
C HIS A 60 9.03 3.59 -7.73
N PRO A 61 9.99 4.27 -8.40
CA PRO A 61 9.77 5.67 -8.77
C PRO A 61 8.62 5.86 -9.75
N MET A 62 8.37 4.90 -10.64
CA MET A 62 7.23 4.96 -11.56
C MET A 62 5.90 4.84 -10.80
N VAL A 63 5.78 3.92 -9.84
CA VAL A 63 4.59 3.79 -8.99
C VAL A 63 4.36 5.06 -8.19
N THR A 64 5.41 5.67 -7.64
CA THR A 64 5.31 6.93 -6.91
C THR A 64 4.71 8.02 -7.79
N ASN A 65 5.24 8.22 -8.99
CA ASN A 65 4.73 9.22 -9.94
C ASN A 65 3.26 8.97 -10.33
N ILE A 66 2.90 7.69 -10.58
CA ILE A 66 1.53 7.30 -10.90
C ILE A 66 0.59 7.61 -9.74
N LEU A 67 0.98 7.28 -8.51
CA LEU A 67 0.16 7.54 -7.34
C LEU A 67 -0.01 9.03 -7.07
N GLU A 68 1.01 9.84 -7.29
CA GLU A 68 0.94 11.30 -7.17
C GLU A 68 -0.02 11.92 -8.21
N GLU A 69 -0.06 11.37 -9.43
CA GLU A 69 -0.98 11.81 -10.47
C GLU A 69 -2.44 11.41 -10.19
N ILE A 70 -2.66 10.16 -9.75
CA ILE A 70 -4.00 9.60 -9.57
C ILE A 70 -4.60 10.02 -8.22
N ILE A 71 -3.78 10.15 -7.19
CA ILE A 71 -4.19 10.46 -5.81
C ILE A 71 -3.49 11.77 -5.36
N PRO A 72 -3.83 12.91 -6.00
CA PRO A 72 -3.17 14.18 -5.71
C PRO A 72 -3.43 14.70 -4.29
N HIS A 73 -4.47 14.18 -3.63
CA HIS A 73 -4.84 14.52 -2.26
C HIS A 73 -4.78 13.28 -1.39
N LYS A 74 -3.58 12.89 -0.96
CA LYS A 74 -3.45 11.90 0.11
C LYS A 74 -4.11 12.46 1.36
N LYS A 75 -5.23 11.87 1.78
CA LYS A 75 -5.70 12.06 3.15
C LYS A 75 -4.63 11.50 4.07
N GLU A 76 -4.18 12.28 5.01
CA GLU A 76 -3.32 11.79 6.08
C GLU A 76 -4.12 10.80 6.92
N ILE A 77 -3.62 9.59 7.10
CA ILE A 77 -4.26 8.56 7.91
C ILE A 77 -3.43 8.36 9.17
N PHE A 78 -4.05 8.63 10.30
CA PHE A 78 -3.48 8.40 11.63
C PHE A 78 -3.79 6.99 12.08
N ARG A 79 -2.78 6.15 12.18
CA ARG A 79 -2.90 4.73 12.53
C ARG A 79 -2.17 4.46 13.84
N TYR A 80 -2.86 3.76 14.75
CA TYR A 80 -2.29 3.26 15.99
C TYR A 80 -2.43 1.74 16.04
N THR A 81 -1.38 1.05 16.45
CA THR A 81 -1.33 -0.41 16.44
C THR A 81 -0.77 -0.93 17.76
N LEU A 82 -1.35 -2.02 18.25
CA LEU A 82 -0.87 -2.76 19.41
C LEU A 82 -0.91 -4.27 19.14
N THR A 83 -0.10 -5.02 19.89
CA THR A 83 -0.21 -6.48 19.99
C THR A 83 -0.46 -6.88 21.42
N ALA A 84 -1.55 -7.60 21.69
CA ALA A 84 -1.94 -8.06 23.02
C ALA A 84 -1.88 -9.58 23.16
N LEU A 85 -1.54 -10.07 24.37
CA LEU A 85 -1.48 -11.49 24.70
C LEU A 85 -2.84 -12.02 25.15
N CYS A 86 -3.79 -12.07 24.20
CA CYS A 86 -5.16 -12.51 24.45
C CYS A 86 -5.84 -13.03 23.18
N LYS A 87 -7.05 -13.53 23.33
CA LYS A 87 -7.94 -13.85 22.20
C LYS A 87 -8.69 -12.60 21.75
N GLU A 88 -9.04 -12.56 20.48
CA GLU A 88 -9.77 -11.46 19.85
C GLU A 88 -11.15 -11.18 20.48
N ASN A 89 -11.81 -12.21 21.01
CA ASN A 89 -13.18 -12.13 21.51
C ASN A 89 -13.39 -11.10 22.64
N ILE A 90 -12.35 -10.69 23.35
CA ILE A 90 -12.44 -9.65 24.37
C ILE A 90 -12.75 -8.25 23.80
N PHE A 91 -12.51 -8.06 22.51
CA PHE A 91 -12.68 -6.78 21.83
C PHE A 91 -14.01 -6.64 21.07
N ILE A 92 -14.85 -7.68 21.05
CA ILE A 92 -16.08 -7.73 20.23
C ILE A 92 -16.96 -6.50 20.50
N GLU A 93 -17.20 -6.14 21.75
CA GLU A 93 -18.03 -5.00 22.11
C GLU A 93 -17.47 -3.67 21.56
N LEU A 94 -16.14 -3.46 21.62
CA LEU A 94 -15.50 -2.29 21.05
C LEU A 94 -15.55 -2.29 19.53
N MET A 95 -15.43 -3.46 18.90
CA MET A 95 -15.50 -3.62 17.46
C MET A 95 -16.90 -3.29 16.92
N GLU A 96 -17.94 -3.78 17.59
CA GLU A 96 -19.35 -3.54 17.22
C GLU A 96 -19.76 -2.07 17.41
N ASN A 97 -19.12 -1.35 18.33
CA ASN A 97 -19.40 0.05 18.64
C ASN A 97 -18.35 1.02 18.05
N MET A 98 -17.66 0.61 16.99
CA MET A 98 -16.66 1.45 16.34
C MET A 98 -17.31 2.70 15.71
N PRO A 99 -16.79 3.92 15.98
CA PRO A 99 -17.32 5.13 15.39
C PRO A 99 -17.24 5.13 13.86
N HIS A 100 -18.20 5.77 13.20
CA HIS A 100 -18.13 6.00 11.78
C HIS A 100 -16.88 6.82 11.41
N GLY A 101 -16.17 6.44 10.36
CA GLY A 101 -14.91 7.09 9.93
C GLY A 101 -13.65 6.54 10.59
N VAL A 102 -13.79 5.50 11.42
CA VAL A 102 -12.67 4.73 11.96
C VAL A 102 -12.56 3.39 11.23
N GLU A 103 -11.40 3.13 10.66
CA GLU A 103 -11.03 1.82 10.13
C GLU A 103 -10.46 0.97 11.27
N PHE A 104 -10.88 -0.28 11.29
CA PHE A 104 -10.41 -1.24 12.28
C PHE A 104 -9.91 -2.51 11.59
N SER A 105 -8.83 -3.08 12.11
CA SER A 105 -8.41 -4.43 11.74
C SER A 105 -7.91 -5.21 12.96
N SER A 106 -8.18 -6.50 12.96
CA SER A 106 -7.75 -7.45 13.96
C SER A 106 -7.12 -8.67 13.31
N LEU A 107 -5.94 -9.06 13.78
CA LEU A 107 -5.17 -10.20 13.28
C LEU A 107 -4.82 -11.13 14.44
N PRO A 108 -5.71 -12.08 14.78
CA PRO A 108 -5.42 -13.10 15.80
C PRO A 108 -4.43 -14.13 15.25
N LYS A 109 -3.49 -14.54 16.10
CA LYS A 109 -2.52 -15.58 15.78
C LYS A 109 -2.28 -16.47 17.00
N LEU A 110 -2.28 -17.79 16.78
CA LEU A 110 -1.96 -18.77 17.79
C LEU A 110 -0.45 -19.11 17.73
N TYR A 111 0.21 -19.00 18.87
CA TYR A 111 1.61 -19.39 19.07
C TYR A 111 1.66 -20.58 20.02
N SER A 112 2.83 -21.21 20.17
CA SER A 112 3.04 -22.33 21.09
C SER A 112 2.79 -21.97 22.55
N ASP A 113 2.95 -20.69 22.92
CA ASP A 113 2.78 -20.14 24.27
C ASP A 113 1.44 -19.40 24.46
N GLY A 114 0.55 -19.41 23.46
CA GLY A 114 -0.79 -18.82 23.57
C GLY A 114 -1.21 -17.94 22.41
N TRP A 115 -2.33 -17.27 22.59
CA TRP A 115 -2.90 -16.37 21.60
C TRP A 115 -2.29 -14.98 21.67
N ARG A 116 -2.06 -14.39 20.51
CA ARG A 116 -1.79 -12.97 20.36
C ARG A 116 -2.75 -12.39 19.34
N VAL A 117 -3.12 -11.13 19.53
CA VAL A 117 -3.93 -10.39 18.58
C VAL A 117 -3.28 -9.04 18.31
N THR A 118 -3.08 -8.72 17.04
CA THR A 118 -2.65 -7.38 16.62
C THR A 118 -3.88 -6.59 16.24
N ILE A 119 -4.10 -5.46 16.93
CA ILE A 119 -5.19 -4.51 16.69
C ILE A 119 -4.62 -3.28 16.02
N SER A 120 -5.28 -2.81 14.97
CA SER A 120 -4.96 -1.56 14.30
C SER A 120 -6.22 -0.70 14.16
N VAL A 121 -6.13 0.55 14.58
CA VAL A 121 -7.19 1.55 14.50
C VAL A 121 -6.66 2.72 13.68
N ALA A 122 -7.42 3.18 12.68
CA ALA A 122 -7.01 4.26 11.79
C ALA A 122 -8.17 5.17 11.42
N SER A 123 -7.87 6.47 11.22
CA SER A 123 -8.81 7.46 10.70
C SER A 123 -8.05 8.61 10.04
N ASP A 124 -8.72 9.38 9.19
CA ASP A 124 -8.23 10.67 8.71
C ASP A 124 -8.41 11.80 9.75
N ASP A 125 -9.17 11.54 10.82
CA ASP A 125 -9.24 12.39 12.02
C ASP A 125 -8.31 11.82 13.11
N LYS A 126 -7.25 12.57 13.43
CA LYS A 126 -6.24 12.18 14.43
C LYS A 126 -6.84 12.01 15.84
N ALA A 127 -7.74 12.90 16.21
CA ALA A 127 -8.35 12.86 17.54
C ALA A 127 -9.28 11.65 17.67
N LEU A 128 -10.10 11.39 16.65
CA LEU A 128 -11.00 10.26 16.59
C LEU A 128 -10.26 8.92 16.58
N SER A 129 -9.18 8.82 15.80
CA SER A 129 -8.33 7.63 15.76
C SER A 129 -7.70 7.35 17.12
N LYS A 130 -7.14 8.40 17.76
CA LYS A 130 -6.51 8.28 19.08
C LYS A 130 -7.52 7.89 20.17
N GLU A 131 -8.67 8.57 20.25
CA GLU A 131 -9.72 8.25 21.20
C GLU A 131 -10.23 6.82 21.05
N SER A 132 -10.46 6.40 19.81
CA SER A 132 -10.88 5.03 19.52
C SER A 132 -9.84 4.00 19.95
N PHE A 133 -8.57 4.26 19.71
CA PHE A 133 -7.47 3.40 20.13
C PHE A 133 -7.32 3.33 21.66
N ASP A 134 -7.49 4.46 22.35
CA ASP A 134 -7.38 4.53 23.81
C ASP A 134 -8.42 3.66 24.53
N LYS A 135 -9.59 3.41 23.93
CA LYS A 135 -10.60 2.47 24.48
C LYS A 135 -10.04 1.04 24.54
N TYR A 136 -9.27 0.61 23.55
CA TYR A 136 -8.58 -0.70 23.58
C TYR A 136 -7.51 -0.75 24.67
N LEU A 137 -6.72 0.31 24.81
CA LEU A 137 -5.72 0.40 25.88
C LEU A 137 -6.35 0.36 27.27
N HIS A 138 -7.49 1.05 27.44
CA HIS A 138 -8.22 1.06 28.71
C HIS A 138 -8.73 -0.34 29.06
N LEU A 139 -9.37 -1.02 28.11
CA LEU A 139 -9.87 -2.40 28.29
C LEU A 139 -8.76 -3.38 28.64
N LEU A 140 -7.60 -3.28 27.99
CA LEU A 140 -6.44 -4.15 28.25
C LEU A 140 -5.88 -3.92 29.66
N LYS A 141 -5.81 -2.66 30.10
CA LYS A 141 -5.39 -2.30 31.45
C LYS A 141 -6.37 -2.79 32.53
N GLU A 142 -7.67 -2.59 32.29
CA GLU A 142 -8.73 -3.04 33.19
C GLU A 142 -8.70 -4.56 33.42
N LYS A 143 -8.38 -5.31 32.35
CA LYS A 143 -8.30 -6.78 32.37
C LYS A 143 -6.91 -7.32 32.72
N ASP A 144 -5.96 -6.47 33.06
CA ASP A 144 -4.56 -6.83 33.36
C ASP A 144 -3.90 -7.67 32.26
N ILE A 145 -4.18 -7.32 30.99
CA ILE A 145 -3.65 -8.02 29.81
C ILE A 145 -2.36 -7.37 29.34
N ILE A 146 -1.32 -8.17 29.16
CA ILE A 146 -0.03 -7.72 28.63
C ILE A 146 -0.17 -7.35 27.16
N TYR A 147 0.34 -6.17 26.82
CA TYR A 147 0.38 -5.69 25.43
C TYR A 147 1.65 -4.89 25.14
N ALA A 148 1.98 -4.80 23.86
CA ALA A 148 3.02 -3.92 23.32
C ALA A 148 2.40 -2.96 22.30
N LEU A 149 2.82 -1.69 22.33
CA LEU A 149 2.52 -0.74 21.25
C LEU A 149 3.48 -1.03 20.11
N ASN A 150 2.93 -1.11 18.91
CA ASN A 150 3.75 -1.19 17.71
C ASN A 150 3.88 0.25 17.20
N ASP A 151 5.03 0.86 17.40
CA ASP A 151 5.35 2.15 16.79
C ASP A 151 5.25 1.96 15.28
N GLY A 152 4.43 2.77 14.64
CA GLY A 152 4.24 2.70 13.21
C GLY A 152 5.56 3.02 12.50
N GLU A 153 6.05 2.06 11.72
CA GLU A 153 7.02 2.31 10.66
C GLU A 153 6.39 3.12 9.52
#